data_b0e45573a73175624c5242b121c677c9
#
_entry.id   b0e45573a73175624c5242b121c677c9
#
_cell.length_a   1.000
_cell.length_b   1.000
_cell.length_c   1.000
_cell.angle_alpha   90.00
_cell.angle_beta   90.00
_cell.angle_gamma   90.00
#
_symmetry.space_group_name_H-M   'P 1'
#
loop_
_entity.id
_entity.type
_entity.pdbx_description
1 polymer ?
#
loop_
_entity_poly.entity_id
_entity_poly.type
_entity_poly.pdbx_seq_one_letter_code
_entity_poly.pdbx_strand_id
1 'polypeptide(L)' 'VKLLIGKLDGDTLSAQQLMERLGLKNRASFRKLYLVPALEHGLIEMEYPDKPNSSKQRYRKKK' A
#
# COMPACT_ATOMS: atom_id res chain seq x y z
N VAL A 1 4.78 -7.88 4.74
CA VAL A 1 4.77 -6.45 5.08
C VAL A 1 6.12 -5.80 4.81
N LYS A 2 7.22 -6.48 5.14
CA LYS A 2 8.55 -5.95 4.86
C LYS A 2 8.78 -5.71 3.36
N LEU A 3 8.25 -6.59 2.52
CA LEU A 3 8.35 -6.43 1.07
C LEU A 3 7.64 -5.15 0.61
N LEU A 4 6.46 -4.91 1.15
CA LEU A 4 5.68 -3.72 0.84
C LEU A 4 6.45 -2.46 1.24
N ILE A 5 6.97 -2.42 2.45
CA ILE A 5 7.70 -1.27 2.96
C ILE A 5 8.96 -1.01 2.14
N GLY A 6 9.67 -2.06 1.77
CA GLY A 6 10.86 -1.93 0.93
C GLY A 6 10.56 -1.34 -0.44
N LYS A 7 9.40 -1.69 -1.01
CA LYS A 7 8.99 -1.16 -2.31
C LYS A 7 8.51 0.29 -2.22
N LEU A 8 8.13 0.74 -1.04
CA LEU A 8 7.68 2.11 -0.81
C LEU A 8 8.79 3.06 -0.38
N ASP A 9 10.01 2.57 -0.24
CA ASP A 9 11.10 3.38 0.29
C ASP A 9 11.32 4.64 -0.58
N GLY A 10 10.92 5.79 -0.03
CA GLY A 10 11.05 7.07 -0.71
C GLY A 10 9.99 7.38 -1.74
N ASP A 11 9.07 6.45 -2.03
CA ASP A 11 8.05 6.62 -3.07
C ASP A 11 6.64 6.64 -2.50
N THR A 12 5.75 7.35 -3.19
CA THR A 12 4.31 7.31 -2.95
C THR A 12 3.67 6.57 -4.12
N LEU A 13 3.06 5.43 -3.85
CA LEU A 13 2.56 4.55 -4.91
C LEU A 13 1.09 4.20 -4.67
N SER A 14 0.35 4.02 -5.78
CA SER A 14 -1.02 3.51 -5.71
C SER A 14 -1.00 2.01 -5.43
N ALA A 15 -2.17 1.48 -5.04
CA ALA A 15 -2.29 0.05 -4.79
C ALA A 15 -1.89 -0.77 -6.02
N GLN A 16 -2.32 -0.33 -7.20
CA GLN A 16 -1.98 -1.02 -8.42
C GLN A 16 -0.48 -1.02 -8.69
N GLN A 17 0.17 0.11 -8.49
CA GLN A 17 1.63 0.21 -8.67
C GLN A 17 2.36 -0.69 -7.68
N LEU A 18 1.89 -0.77 -6.44
CA LEU A 18 2.48 -1.66 -5.44
C LEU A 18 2.32 -3.12 -5.85
N MET A 19 1.13 -3.49 -6.33
CA MET A 19 0.89 -4.85 -6.79
C MET A 19 1.82 -5.24 -7.94
N GLU A 20 2.02 -4.34 -8.88
CA GLU A 20 2.90 -4.58 -10.01
C GLU A 20 4.33 -4.78 -9.55
N ARG A 21 4.80 -3.98 -8.62
CA ARG A 21 6.16 -4.09 -8.10
C ARG A 21 6.38 -5.36 -7.29
N LEU A 22 5.33 -5.86 -6.64
CA LEU A 22 5.39 -7.10 -5.88
C LEU A 22 5.10 -8.33 -6.72
N GLY A 23 4.69 -8.14 -7.98
CA GLY A 23 4.34 -9.24 -8.86
C GLY A 23 3.04 -9.91 -8.51
N LEU A 24 2.13 -9.21 -7.85
CA LEU A 24 0.85 -9.75 -7.42
C LEU A 24 -0.24 -9.44 -8.44
N LYS A 25 -1.13 -10.39 -8.65
CA LYS A 25 -2.23 -10.24 -9.61
C LYS A 25 -3.59 -10.14 -8.93
N ASN A 26 -3.70 -10.61 -7.69
CA ASN A 26 -4.96 -10.62 -6.96
C ASN A 26 -5.03 -9.43 -6.00
N ARG A 27 -5.88 -8.46 -6.31
CA ARG A 27 -6.03 -7.26 -5.51
C ARG A 27 -6.56 -7.54 -4.11
N ALA A 28 -7.52 -8.44 -3.98
CA ALA A 28 -8.09 -8.78 -2.69
C ALA A 28 -7.05 -9.40 -1.76
N SER A 29 -6.23 -10.31 -2.28
CA SER A 29 -5.15 -10.91 -1.51
C SER A 29 -4.10 -9.88 -1.13
N PHE A 30 -3.72 -9.02 -2.06
CA PHE A 30 -2.77 -7.94 -1.79
C PHE A 30 -3.26 -7.07 -0.64
N ARG A 31 -4.50 -6.63 -0.71
CA ARG A 31 -5.07 -5.76 0.32
C ARG A 31 -5.09 -6.45 1.67
N LYS A 32 -5.56 -7.68 1.72
CA LYS A 32 -5.71 -8.43 2.97
C LYS A 32 -4.37 -8.81 3.60
N LEU A 33 -3.41 -9.24 2.78
CA LEU A 33 -2.16 -9.79 3.28
C LEU A 33 -1.04 -8.75 3.45
N TYR A 34 -1.11 -7.65 2.72
CA TYR A 34 -0.05 -6.64 2.73
C TYR A 34 -0.53 -5.29 3.20
N LEU A 35 -1.58 -4.77 2.59
CA LEU A 35 -2.02 -3.40 2.82
C LEU A 35 -2.64 -3.21 4.20
N VAL A 36 -3.63 -4.04 4.54
CA VAL A 36 -4.34 -3.93 5.82
C VAL A 36 -3.37 -4.09 6.99
N PRO A 37 -2.52 -5.14 7.03
CA PRO A 37 -1.56 -5.26 8.12
C PRO A 37 -0.61 -4.08 8.22
N ALA A 38 -0.14 -3.55 7.09
CA ALA A 38 0.76 -2.41 7.10
C ALA A 38 0.10 -1.17 7.68
N LEU A 39 -1.17 -0.94 7.33
CA LEU A 39 -1.94 0.18 7.87
C LEU A 39 -2.21 0.00 9.36
N GLU A 40 -2.56 -1.21 9.79
CA GLU A 40 -2.85 -1.50 11.19
C GLU A 40 -1.63 -1.31 12.08
N HIS A 41 -0.46 -1.67 11.57
CA HIS A 41 0.79 -1.50 12.32
C HIS A 41 1.39 -0.10 12.18
N GLY A 42 0.74 0.78 11.43
CA GLY A 42 1.22 2.15 11.25
C GLY A 42 2.53 2.24 10.47
N LEU A 43 2.78 1.27 9.59
CA LEU A 43 4.00 1.24 8.79
C LEU A 43 3.89 2.08 7.53
N ILE A 44 2.66 2.25 7.04
CA ILE A 44 2.37 3.09 5.87
C ILE A 44 1.19 4.00 6.19
N GLU A 45 1.00 5.02 5.38
CA GLU A 45 -0.14 5.91 5.53
C GLU A 45 -0.78 6.18 4.17
N MET A 46 -2.07 6.51 4.20
CA MET A 46 -2.82 6.85 2.99
C MET A 46 -2.68 8.34 2.69
N GLU A 47 -2.49 8.66 1.41
CA GLU A 47 -2.45 10.07 0.98
C GLU A 47 -3.82 10.73 1.14
N TYR A 48 -4.88 9.98 0.92
CA TYR A 48 -6.26 10.45 1.06
C TYR A 48 -7.01 9.60 2.09
N PRO A 49 -6.76 9.80 3.40
CA PRO A 49 -7.36 8.96 4.43
C PRO A 49 -8.89 9.05 4.47
N ASP A 50 -9.44 10.17 4.02
CA ASP A 50 -10.89 10.36 3.99
C ASP A 50 -11.56 9.60 2.85
N LYS A 51 -10.78 9.11 1.89
CA LYS A 51 -11.32 8.42 0.72
C LYS A 51 -10.53 7.12 0.46
N PRO A 52 -10.63 6.15 1.38
CA PRO A 52 -9.81 4.94 1.28
C PRO A 52 -10.06 4.12 0.03
N ASN A 53 -11.25 4.25 -0.59
CA ASN A 53 -11.61 3.50 -1.79
C ASN A 53 -11.47 4.32 -3.07
N SER A 54 -10.85 5.49 -2.99
CA SER A 54 -10.64 6.32 -4.17
C SER A 54 -9.68 5.66 -5.15
N SER A 55 -9.97 5.77 -6.46
CA SER A 55 -9.08 5.28 -7.50
C SER A 55 -7.76 6.05 -7.53
N LYS A 56 -7.73 7.22 -6.92
CA LYS A 56 -6.54 8.06 -6.84
C LYS A 56 -5.77 7.85 -5.54
N GLN A 57 -6.21 6.92 -4.69
CA GLN A 57 -5.56 6.65 -3.42
C GLN A 57 -4.12 6.20 -3.62
N ARG A 58 -3.23 6.73 -2.80
CA ARG A 58 -1.82 6.36 -2.81
C ARG A 58 -1.36 6.05 -1.39
N TYR A 59 -0.30 5.29 -1.32
CA TYR A 59 0.27 4.87 -0.04
C TYR A 59 1.74 5.25 0.01
N ARG A 60 2.21 5.60 1.20
CA ARG A 60 3.60 5.96 1.41
C ARG A 60 4.07 5.40 2.74
N LYS A 61 5.38 5.23 2.86
CA LYS A 61 5.98 4.77 4.09
C LYS A 61 5.81 5.84 5.17
N LYS A 62 5.31 5.42 6.32
CA LYS A 62 5.16 6.33 7.44
C LYS A 62 6.50 6.50 8.14
N LYS A 63 6.84 7.74 8.41
CA LYS A 63 8.09 8.04 9.10
C LYS A 63 7.99 7.82 10.60
#